data_e783b7438e19c197fee988d6a88605d3
#
_entry.id   e783b7438e19c197fee988d6a88605d3
#
_cell.length_a   1.000
_cell.length_b   1.000
_cell.length_c   1.000
_cell.angle_alpha   90.00
_cell.angle_beta   90.00
_cell.angle_gamma   90.00
#
_symmetry.space_group_name_H-M   'P 1'
#
loop_
_entity.id
_entity.type
_entity.pdbx_description
1 polymer ?
#
loop_
_entity_poly.entity_id
_entity_poly.type
_entity_poly.pdbx_seq_one_letter_code
_entity_poly.pdbx_strand_id
1 'polypeptide(L)'
;MDAGETARRVTDAMQSRDFEALRDQLADDVVLNSPITSAFQFRGADEIVELLRKVRDAYETLEYTDVFGSGDTWAQVFRVRVRGQEMEATDLMRIDETGRVREFTVFFRPLAGLAALTAALAPEVAPTRPRAVAAAVLTRPLELLTRSGDRLVARLAGRR
;
A
#
# COMPACT_ATOMS: atom_id res chain seq x y z
N MET A 1 20.36 15.66 1.18
CA MET A 1 20.33 14.26 0.71
C MET A 1 19.62 14.25 -0.64
N ASP A 2 20.04 13.39 -1.59
CA ASP A 2 19.36 13.31 -2.89
C ASP A 2 18.00 12.61 -2.71
N ALA A 3 16.91 13.27 -3.13
CA ALA A 3 15.56 12.73 -3.01
C ALA A 3 15.38 11.39 -3.75
N GLY A 4 16.06 11.22 -4.89
CA GLY A 4 16.07 9.95 -5.61
C GLY A 4 16.75 8.82 -4.84
N GLU A 5 17.74 9.13 -4.04
CA GLU A 5 18.37 8.15 -3.16
C GLU A 5 17.44 7.75 -2.03
N THR A 6 16.72 8.70 -1.41
CA THR A 6 15.71 8.40 -0.41
C THR A 6 14.61 7.49 -0.98
N ALA A 7 14.10 7.77 -2.18
CA ALA A 7 13.10 6.92 -2.82
C ALA A 7 13.59 5.47 -3.01
N ARG A 8 14.85 5.28 -3.46
CA ARG A 8 15.43 3.93 -3.59
C ARG A 8 15.61 3.24 -2.25
N ARG A 9 16.07 3.96 -1.21
CA ARG A 9 16.22 3.39 0.15
C ARG A 9 14.88 2.93 0.73
N VAL A 10 13.79 3.66 0.48
CA VAL A 10 12.43 3.22 0.85
C VAL A 10 12.07 1.92 0.14
N THR A 11 12.35 1.82 -1.16
CA THR A 11 12.16 0.60 -1.95
C THR A 11 12.94 -0.59 -1.36
N ASP A 12 14.24 -0.40 -1.11
CA ASP A 12 15.12 -1.44 -0.59
C ASP A 12 14.70 -1.90 0.82
N ALA A 13 14.31 -0.96 1.69
CA ALA A 13 13.83 -1.23 3.03
C ALA A 13 12.53 -2.06 3.02
N MET A 14 11.58 -1.71 2.16
CA MET A 14 10.33 -2.46 1.99
C MET A 14 10.59 -3.86 1.40
N GLN A 15 11.51 -3.97 0.43
CA GLN A 15 11.88 -5.25 -0.19
C GLN A 15 12.54 -6.19 0.83
N SER A 16 13.50 -5.68 1.62
CA SER A 16 14.25 -6.44 2.61
C SER A 16 13.53 -6.64 3.94
N ARG A 17 12.39 -5.97 4.16
CA ARG A 17 11.67 -5.90 5.44
C ARG A 17 12.47 -5.22 6.56
N ASP A 18 13.36 -4.31 6.20
CA ASP A 18 14.11 -3.50 7.15
C ASP A 18 13.31 -2.26 7.54
N PHE A 19 12.45 -2.43 8.55
CA PHE A 19 11.55 -1.37 9.00
C PHE A 19 12.25 -0.30 9.84
N GLU A 20 13.45 -0.56 10.37
CA GLU A 20 14.28 0.48 10.99
C GLU A 20 14.87 1.40 9.92
N ALA A 21 15.45 0.81 8.87
CA ALA A 21 15.91 1.58 7.72
C ALA A 21 14.78 2.37 7.06
N LEU A 22 13.56 1.81 6.98
CA LEU A 22 12.38 2.52 6.49
C LEU A 22 12.05 3.72 7.37
N ARG A 23 12.03 3.54 8.71
CA ARG A 23 11.75 4.61 9.67
C ARG A 23 12.69 5.81 9.50
N ASP A 24 13.97 5.54 9.25
CA ASP A 24 15.00 6.57 9.04
C ASP A 24 14.76 7.43 7.79
N GLN A 25 14.03 6.91 6.81
CA GLN A 25 13.68 7.65 5.59
C GLN A 25 12.42 8.54 5.77
N LEU A 26 11.68 8.40 6.86
CA LEU A 26 10.43 9.11 7.08
C LEU A 26 10.63 10.35 7.95
N ALA A 27 9.97 11.46 7.60
CA ALA A 27 9.82 12.59 8.49
C ALA A 27 8.96 12.20 9.72
N ASP A 28 9.20 12.82 10.87
CA ASP A 28 8.49 12.46 12.09
C ASP A 28 6.98 12.71 12.01
N ASP A 29 6.56 13.70 11.22
CA ASP A 29 5.17 14.08 10.96
C ASP A 29 4.63 13.60 9.61
N VAL A 30 5.28 12.60 9.00
CA VAL A 30 4.88 12.04 7.70
C VAL A 30 3.41 11.65 7.66
N VAL A 31 2.78 11.85 6.50
CA VAL A 31 1.36 11.54 6.25
C VAL A 31 1.25 10.44 5.19
N LEU A 32 0.35 9.47 5.39
CA LEU A 32 0.00 8.49 4.39
C LEU A 32 -1.47 8.58 4.00
N ASN A 33 -1.69 8.82 2.71
CA ASN A 33 -3.00 8.82 2.05
C ASN A 33 -3.32 7.40 1.58
N SER A 34 -4.26 6.76 2.26
CA SER A 34 -4.64 5.37 2.00
C SER A 34 -5.44 5.25 0.69
N PRO A 35 -5.22 4.19 -0.11
CA PRO A 35 -6.04 3.89 -1.29
C PRO A 35 -7.43 3.34 -0.93
N ILE A 36 -7.64 2.98 0.34
CA ILE A 36 -8.87 2.32 0.80
C ILE A 36 -9.90 3.34 1.30
N THR A 37 -9.45 4.43 1.92
CA THR A 37 -10.33 5.43 2.55
C THR A 37 -9.73 6.82 2.50
N SER A 38 -10.59 7.81 2.32
CA SER A 38 -10.28 9.23 2.49
C SER A 38 -10.85 9.82 3.79
N ALA A 39 -11.50 9.00 4.62
CA ALA A 39 -12.14 9.47 5.85
C ALA A 39 -11.12 9.89 6.93
N PHE A 40 -9.91 9.37 6.86
CA PHE A 40 -8.79 9.74 7.73
C PHE A 40 -7.46 9.48 7.02
N GLN A 41 -6.38 9.99 7.59
CA GLN A 41 -5.00 9.78 7.16
C GLN A 41 -4.22 9.13 8.29
N PHE A 42 -3.26 8.28 7.96
CA PHE A 42 -2.25 7.83 8.92
C PHE A 42 -1.20 8.93 9.07
N ARG A 43 -0.74 9.18 10.29
CA ARG A 43 0.19 10.27 10.59
C ARG A 43 1.26 9.85 11.57
N GLY A 44 2.48 10.29 11.29
CA GLY A 44 3.63 9.99 12.12
C GLY A 44 4.36 8.73 11.67
N ALA A 45 5.68 8.79 11.72
CA ALA A 45 6.51 7.74 11.16
C ALA A 45 6.31 6.38 11.83
N ASP A 46 6.11 6.34 13.14
CA ASP A 46 5.96 5.07 13.87
C ASP A 46 4.63 4.38 13.53
N GLU A 47 3.53 5.14 13.41
CA GLU A 47 2.23 4.61 12.99
C GLU A 47 2.29 4.08 11.55
N ILE A 48 2.96 4.82 10.65
CA ILE A 48 3.08 4.44 9.25
C ILE A 48 3.98 3.21 9.07
N VAL A 49 5.09 3.13 9.80
CA VAL A 49 5.96 1.95 9.79
C VAL A 49 5.20 0.71 10.27
N GLU A 50 4.43 0.81 11.34
CA GLU A 50 3.61 -0.31 11.84
C GLU A 50 2.52 -0.73 10.82
N LEU A 51 1.88 0.24 10.17
CA LEU A 51 0.96 -0.03 9.07
C LEU A 51 1.64 -0.74 7.91
N LEU A 52 2.79 -0.23 7.44
CA LEU A 52 3.53 -0.79 6.31
C LEU A 52 4.08 -2.19 6.62
N ARG A 53 4.40 -2.48 7.88
CA ARG A 53 4.74 -3.84 8.34
C ARG A 53 3.56 -4.79 8.11
N LYS A 54 2.35 -4.45 8.54
CA LYS A 54 1.13 -5.25 8.32
C LYS A 54 0.80 -5.42 6.85
N VAL A 55 0.94 -4.34 6.08
CA VAL A 55 0.78 -4.37 4.61
C VAL A 55 1.77 -5.35 3.98
N ARG A 56 3.04 -5.26 4.37
CA ARG A 56 4.09 -6.14 3.84
C ARG A 56 3.88 -7.60 4.22
N ASP A 57 3.33 -7.87 5.41
CA ASP A 57 2.98 -9.22 5.86
C ASP A 57 1.80 -9.81 5.07
N ALA A 58 0.88 -8.97 4.58
CA ALA A 58 -0.22 -9.39 3.72
C ALA A 58 0.23 -9.74 2.27
N TYR A 59 1.41 -9.30 1.84
CA TYR A 59 1.93 -9.56 0.51
C TYR A 59 2.55 -10.96 0.41
N GLU A 60 2.00 -11.81 -0.46
CA GLU A 60 2.58 -13.11 -0.84
C GLU A 60 3.84 -12.92 -1.70
N THR A 61 3.79 -11.94 -2.61
CA THR A 61 4.92 -11.52 -3.44
C THR A 61 5.01 -10.00 -3.48
N LEU A 62 6.21 -9.46 -3.66
CA LEU A 62 6.45 -8.04 -3.90
C LEU A 62 7.62 -7.90 -4.88
N GLU A 63 7.40 -7.19 -5.98
CA GLU A 63 8.39 -6.89 -7.00
C GLU A 63 8.28 -5.42 -7.39
N TYR A 64 9.31 -4.64 -7.10
CA TYR A 64 9.43 -3.28 -7.61
C TYR A 64 9.88 -3.30 -9.07
N THR A 65 9.17 -2.58 -9.93
CA THR A 65 9.47 -2.51 -11.37
C THR A 65 10.15 -1.22 -11.75
N ASP A 66 9.76 -0.10 -11.13
CA ASP A 66 10.26 1.22 -11.49
C ASP A 66 10.34 2.13 -10.28
N VAL A 67 11.36 3.00 -10.27
CA VAL A 67 11.50 4.13 -9.34
C VAL A 67 11.92 5.33 -10.17
N PHE A 68 11.08 6.37 -10.20
CA PHE A 68 11.33 7.56 -11.01
C PHE A 68 10.74 8.81 -10.36
N GLY A 69 11.26 9.96 -10.75
CA GLY A 69 10.78 11.25 -10.24
C GLY A 69 11.74 12.39 -10.55
N SER A 70 11.43 13.56 -10.02
CA SER A 70 12.30 14.73 -10.09
C SER A 70 11.99 15.70 -8.95
N GLY A 71 12.99 16.48 -8.57
CA GLY A 71 12.85 17.43 -7.46
C GLY A 71 12.45 16.68 -6.17
N ASP A 72 11.39 17.15 -5.53
CA ASP A 72 10.84 16.61 -4.29
C ASP A 72 9.82 15.48 -4.50
N THR A 73 9.49 15.16 -5.75
CA THR A 73 8.39 14.23 -6.08
C THR A 73 8.91 12.97 -6.75
N TRP A 74 8.71 11.83 -6.11
CA TRP A 74 9.16 10.53 -6.56
C TRP A 74 8.05 9.49 -6.51
N ALA A 75 8.08 8.55 -7.44
CA ALA A 75 7.15 7.42 -7.48
C ALA A 75 7.91 6.11 -7.56
N GLN A 76 7.37 5.09 -6.92
CA GLN A 76 7.79 3.71 -7.07
C GLN A 76 6.60 2.88 -7.55
N VAL A 77 6.83 2.05 -8.57
CA VAL A 77 5.82 1.15 -9.13
C VAL A 77 6.18 -0.28 -8.73
N PHE A 78 5.19 -1.06 -8.34
CA PHE A 78 5.43 -2.42 -7.91
C PHE A 78 4.25 -3.34 -8.19
N ARG A 79 4.54 -4.63 -8.25
CA ARG A 79 3.57 -5.72 -8.35
C ARG A 79 3.53 -6.50 -7.07
N VAL A 80 2.33 -6.83 -6.63
CA VAL A 80 2.11 -7.64 -5.43
C VAL A 80 1.02 -8.66 -5.65
N ARG A 81 1.07 -9.73 -4.86
CA ARG A 81 -0.01 -10.70 -4.75
C ARG A 81 -0.54 -10.71 -3.34
N VAL A 82 -1.87 -10.65 -3.18
CA VAL A 82 -2.56 -10.76 -1.91
C VAL A 82 -3.74 -11.69 -2.06
N ARG A 83 -3.84 -12.74 -1.23
CA ARG A 83 -4.93 -13.73 -1.27
C ARG A 83 -5.16 -14.29 -2.68
N GLY A 84 -4.05 -14.53 -3.40
CA GLY A 84 -4.04 -15.03 -4.77
C GLY A 84 -4.49 -14.02 -5.83
N GLN A 85 -4.67 -12.73 -5.49
CA GLN A 85 -4.96 -11.66 -6.45
C GLN A 85 -3.70 -10.90 -6.79
N GLU A 86 -3.36 -10.85 -8.08
CA GLU A 86 -2.32 -9.98 -8.61
C GLU A 86 -2.81 -8.53 -8.68
N MET A 87 -1.96 -7.60 -8.33
CA MET A 87 -2.23 -6.18 -8.48
C MET A 87 -0.95 -5.39 -8.71
N GLU A 88 -1.11 -4.25 -9.32
CA GLU A 88 -0.05 -3.24 -9.44
C GLU A 88 -0.36 -2.07 -8.53
N ALA A 89 0.68 -1.47 -8.02
CA ALA A 89 0.58 -0.32 -7.14
C ALA A 89 1.62 0.73 -7.48
N THR A 90 1.32 1.95 -7.07
CA THR A 90 2.24 3.08 -7.11
C THR A 90 2.17 3.82 -5.79
N ASP A 91 3.31 4.01 -5.17
CA ASP A 91 3.48 4.95 -4.07
C ASP A 91 4.07 6.25 -4.63
N LEU A 92 3.33 7.33 -4.52
CA LEU A 92 3.81 8.68 -4.80
C LEU A 92 4.34 9.28 -3.50
N MET A 93 5.61 9.66 -3.49
CA MET A 93 6.30 10.23 -2.34
C MET A 93 6.58 11.71 -2.55
N ARG A 94 6.38 12.50 -1.49
CA ARG A 94 6.90 13.87 -1.37
C ARG A 94 8.03 13.86 -0.35
N ILE A 95 9.19 14.34 -0.77
CA ILE A 95 10.41 14.35 0.04
C ILE A 95 10.68 15.80 0.46
N ASP A 96 10.96 16.00 1.73
CA ASP A 96 11.22 17.32 2.30
C ASP A 96 12.68 17.80 2.04
N GLU A 97 12.96 19.02 2.47
CA GLU A 97 14.29 19.64 2.31
C GLU A 97 15.39 18.91 3.10
N THR A 98 15.04 18.12 4.12
CA THR A 98 15.98 17.27 4.88
C THR A 98 16.28 15.95 4.18
N GLY A 99 15.57 15.65 3.08
CA GLY A 99 15.68 14.42 2.33
C GLY A 99 14.85 13.27 2.91
N ARG A 100 13.81 13.55 3.71
CA ARG A 100 12.92 12.54 4.27
C ARG A 100 11.54 12.60 3.59
N VAL A 101 10.88 11.46 3.52
CA VAL A 101 9.51 11.37 3.00
C VAL A 101 8.56 12.03 4.00
N ARG A 102 7.87 13.09 3.56
CA ARG A 102 6.85 13.81 4.33
C ARG A 102 5.42 13.40 3.99
N GLU A 103 5.23 12.78 2.82
CA GLU A 103 3.92 12.32 2.37
C GLU A 103 4.04 11.11 1.45
N PHE A 104 3.16 10.11 1.69
CA PHE A 104 2.87 9.03 0.77
C PHE A 104 1.44 9.15 0.26
N THR A 105 1.23 8.95 -1.06
CA THR A 105 -0.09 8.68 -1.62
C THR A 105 -0.04 7.37 -2.38
N VAL A 106 -0.88 6.43 -1.98
CA VAL A 106 -0.85 5.05 -2.48
C VAL A 106 -1.99 4.80 -3.47
N PHE A 107 -1.68 4.20 -4.63
CA PHE A 107 -2.64 3.82 -5.65
C PHE A 107 -2.54 2.33 -5.94
N PHE A 108 -3.69 1.67 -6.15
CA PHE A 108 -3.74 0.26 -6.51
C PHE A 108 -4.69 0.01 -7.70
N ARG A 109 -4.34 -0.98 -8.52
CA ARG A 109 -5.20 -1.54 -9.55
C ARG A 109 -5.00 -3.06 -9.65
N PRO A 110 -5.98 -3.90 -10.11
CA PRO A 110 -7.40 -3.54 -10.29
C PRO A 110 -8.16 -3.51 -8.96
N LEU A 111 -9.43 -3.14 -9.00
CA LEU A 111 -10.31 -3.06 -7.84
C LEU A 111 -10.40 -4.39 -7.06
N ALA A 112 -10.39 -5.52 -7.75
CA ALA A 112 -10.41 -6.84 -7.12
C ALA A 112 -9.19 -7.08 -6.20
N GLY A 113 -8.01 -6.62 -6.61
CA GLY A 113 -6.79 -6.66 -5.78
C GLY A 113 -6.90 -5.75 -4.57
N LEU A 114 -7.37 -4.51 -4.75
CA LEU A 114 -7.59 -3.59 -3.63
C LEU A 114 -8.60 -4.14 -2.61
N ALA A 115 -9.68 -4.80 -3.08
CA ALA A 115 -10.64 -5.44 -2.20
C ALA A 115 -10.02 -6.62 -1.41
N ALA A 116 -9.13 -7.40 -2.04
CA ALA A 116 -8.40 -8.47 -1.37
C ALA A 116 -7.44 -7.93 -0.29
N LEU A 117 -6.72 -6.84 -0.58
CA LEU A 117 -5.87 -6.15 0.38
C LEU A 117 -6.70 -5.59 1.54
N THR A 118 -7.83 -4.94 1.26
CA THR A 118 -8.74 -4.43 2.29
C THR A 118 -9.23 -5.56 3.21
N ALA A 119 -9.63 -6.70 2.63
CA ALA A 119 -10.08 -7.86 3.41
C ALA A 119 -8.95 -8.50 4.24
N ALA A 120 -7.70 -8.39 3.80
CA ALA A 120 -6.54 -8.86 4.56
C ALA A 120 -6.20 -7.91 5.72
N LEU A 121 -6.22 -6.61 5.48
CA LEU A 121 -5.76 -5.60 6.45
C LEU A 121 -6.82 -5.19 7.47
N ALA A 122 -8.11 -5.18 7.11
CA ALA A 122 -9.17 -4.67 7.97
C ALA A 122 -9.19 -5.29 9.38
N PRO A 123 -8.96 -6.62 9.58
CA PRO A 123 -8.86 -7.21 10.91
C PRO A 123 -7.61 -6.76 11.67
N GLU A 124 -6.49 -6.54 10.96
CA GLU A 124 -5.18 -6.24 11.55
C GLU A 124 -5.06 -4.78 12.02
N VAL A 125 -5.81 -3.87 11.39
CA VAL A 125 -5.82 -2.45 11.76
C VAL A 125 -6.96 -2.07 12.70
N ALA A 126 -7.87 -3.00 12.98
CA ALA A 126 -8.99 -2.75 13.87
C ALA A 126 -8.53 -2.70 15.34
N PRO A 127 -8.96 -1.69 16.12
CA PRO A 127 -8.45 -1.47 17.48
C PRO A 127 -8.91 -2.49 18.52
N THR A 128 -9.91 -3.31 18.21
CA THR A 128 -10.45 -4.33 19.11
C THR A 128 -10.89 -5.59 18.38
N ARG A 129 -10.84 -6.77 19.05
CA ARG A 129 -11.28 -8.04 18.47
C ARG A 129 -12.71 -8.03 17.90
N PRO A 130 -13.75 -7.47 18.57
CA PRO A 130 -15.08 -7.38 17.99
C PRO A 130 -15.13 -6.56 16.69
N ARG A 131 -14.36 -5.44 16.61
CA ARG A 131 -14.26 -4.62 15.41
C ARG A 131 -13.47 -5.34 14.31
N ALA A 132 -12.44 -6.11 14.66
CA ALA A 132 -11.71 -6.94 13.71
C ALA A 132 -12.61 -7.99 13.05
N VAL A 133 -13.46 -8.68 13.83
CA VAL A 133 -14.44 -9.63 13.31
C VAL A 133 -15.47 -8.94 12.42
N ALA A 134 -16.01 -7.80 12.85
CA ALA A 134 -16.94 -7.01 12.04
C ALA A 134 -16.31 -6.55 10.73
N ALA A 135 -15.07 -6.05 10.76
CA ALA A 135 -14.32 -5.64 9.58
C ALA A 135 -14.11 -6.81 8.60
N ALA A 136 -13.72 -7.99 9.11
CA ALA A 136 -13.54 -9.18 8.29
C ALA A 136 -14.87 -9.64 7.63
N VAL A 137 -15.97 -9.59 8.35
CA VAL A 137 -17.30 -9.97 7.84
C VAL A 137 -17.78 -8.98 6.76
N LEU A 138 -17.55 -7.69 6.96
CA LEU A 138 -18.00 -6.65 6.03
C LEU A 138 -17.14 -6.58 4.74
N THR A 139 -15.86 -6.90 4.82
CA THR A 139 -14.94 -6.79 3.67
C THR A 139 -14.92 -8.02 2.77
N ARG A 140 -15.18 -9.23 3.29
CA ARG A 140 -15.25 -10.47 2.51
C ARG A 140 -16.26 -10.45 1.35
N PRO A 141 -17.50 -9.98 1.52
CA PRO A 141 -18.44 -9.89 0.41
C PRO A 141 -17.96 -8.94 -0.70
N LEU A 142 -17.29 -7.84 -0.35
CA LEU A 142 -16.72 -6.91 -1.32
C LEU A 142 -15.64 -7.59 -2.18
N GLU A 143 -14.74 -8.34 -1.56
CA GLU A 143 -13.73 -9.13 -2.27
C GLU A 143 -14.37 -10.12 -3.25
N LEU A 144 -15.37 -10.88 -2.82
CA LEU A 144 -16.06 -11.87 -3.65
C LEU A 144 -16.80 -11.22 -4.83
N LEU A 145 -17.49 -10.12 -4.59
CA LEU A 145 -18.24 -9.38 -5.61
C LEU A 145 -17.32 -8.77 -6.66
N THR A 146 -16.21 -8.15 -6.23
CA THR A 146 -15.25 -7.54 -7.16
C THR A 146 -14.53 -8.58 -8.01
N ARG A 147 -14.14 -9.73 -7.45
CA ARG A 147 -13.55 -10.87 -8.20
C ARG A 147 -14.53 -11.44 -9.22
N SER A 148 -15.79 -11.57 -8.86
CA SER A 148 -16.84 -12.08 -9.76
C SER A 148 -17.16 -11.08 -10.85
N GLY A 149 -17.24 -9.79 -10.52
CA GLY A 149 -17.48 -8.68 -11.44
C GLY A 149 -16.37 -8.56 -12.48
N ASP A 150 -15.12 -8.65 -12.08
CA ASP A 150 -13.98 -8.56 -12.99
C ASP A 150 -14.00 -9.69 -14.05
N ARG A 151 -14.30 -10.92 -13.63
CA ARG A 151 -14.50 -12.07 -14.55
C ARG A 151 -15.70 -11.88 -15.49
N LEU A 152 -16.78 -11.31 -14.98
CA LEU A 152 -17.98 -11.06 -15.79
C LEU A 152 -17.69 -10.00 -16.86
N VAL A 153 -17.04 -8.90 -16.51
CA VAL A 153 -16.62 -7.85 -17.44
C VAL A 153 -15.72 -8.42 -18.54
N ALA A 154 -14.73 -9.25 -18.17
CA ALA A 154 -13.85 -9.89 -19.14
C ALA A 154 -14.63 -10.76 -20.14
N ARG A 155 -15.61 -11.55 -19.65
CA ARG A 155 -16.49 -12.38 -20.51
C ARG A 155 -17.37 -11.54 -21.41
N LEU A 156 -18.02 -10.48 -20.91
CA LEU A 156 -18.87 -9.59 -21.66
C LEU A 156 -18.09 -8.79 -22.72
N ALA A 157 -16.83 -8.47 -22.44
CA ALA A 157 -15.91 -7.83 -23.40
C ALA A 157 -15.34 -8.81 -24.46
N GLY A 158 -15.73 -10.10 -24.45
CA GLY A 158 -15.23 -11.10 -25.38
C GLY A 158 -13.73 -11.39 -25.26
N ARG A 159 -13.13 -11.03 -24.13
CA ARG A 159 -11.71 -11.25 -23.83
C ARG A 159 -11.56 -12.45 -22.88
N ARG A 160 -10.69 -13.38 -23.28
CA ARG A 160 -10.29 -14.53 -22.45
C ARG A 160 -8.94 -14.27 -21.84
#